data_97d9a1f33c1e35ffd11d476a8d6825c0
#
_entry.id   97d9a1f33c1e35ffd11d476a8d6825c0
#
_cell.length_a   1.000
_cell.length_b   1.000
_cell.length_c   1.000
_cell.angle_alpha   90.00
_cell.angle_beta   90.00
_cell.angle_gamma   90.00
#
_symmetry.space_group_name_H-M   'P 1'
#
loop_
_entity.id
_entity.type
_entity.pdbx_description
1 polymer ?
#
loop_
_entity_poly.entity_id
_entity_poly.type
_entity_poly.pdbx_seq_one_letter_code
_entity_poly.pdbx_strand_id
1 'polypeptide(L)'
;MTSGPAPEKPGDLAGILTSLQKGEVLFIDEIHRVPVKIEEYLYSAMEEFRVDIIIDSGPGAKTISLNLEPFTLVGATTRAGLLSSPLRSRFGISNRLDYYNVAQLQGIVARSAKILGIETSPDAPPEIAQRSRGTPRIANRLLKRCRDFAQAERKLAHHGGVVTLEVAQYSLLALEVDEYGLDEMDKRILQTIIEKYSGGPVGLNTLAVAVGEESGTIEEVYEPYLIQEGFLKRTPRGREATSMAYKHLDAVKKTHGQDTLF
;
A
#
# COMPACT_ATOMS: atom_id res chain seq x y z
N MET A 1 11.40 13.84 15.93
CA MET A 1 10.87 13.22 14.70
C MET A 1 9.46 13.74 14.53
N THR A 2 9.22 14.54 13.52
CA THR A 2 7.90 15.11 13.23
C THR A 2 7.39 14.44 11.96
N SER A 3 6.20 13.84 11.99
CA SER A 3 5.53 13.32 10.82
C SER A 3 4.17 13.99 10.71
N GLY A 4 3.80 14.40 9.51
CA GLY A 4 2.51 15.01 9.25
C GLY A 4 2.05 14.73 7.82
N PRO A 5 0.78 15.02 7.49
CA PRO A 5 0.33 15.05 6.12
C PRO A 5 1.17 16.05 5.31
N ALA A 6 1.18 15.89 4.01
CA ALA A 6 1.87 16.83 3.12
C ALA A 6 1.33 18.26 3.36
N PRO A 7 2.19 19.28 3.54
CA PRO A 7 1.75 20.65 3.77
C PRO A 7 1.02 21.19 2.54
N GLU A 8 -0.12 21.83 2.75
CA GLU A 8 -0.94 22.36 1.67
C GLU A 8 -0.69 23.86 1.40
N LYS A 9 -0.11 24.55 2.37
CA LYS A 9 0.18 25.99 2.28
C LYS A 9 1.63 26.28 2.65
N PRO A 10 2.26 27.30 2.03
CA PRO A 10 3.63 27.72 2.37
C PRO A 10 3.85 28.00 3.84
N GLY A 11 2.87 28.64 4.49
CA GLY A 11 2.95 28.96 5.93
C GLY A 11 2.97 27.73 6.83
N ASP A 12 2.26 26.65 6.45
CA ASP A 12 2.24 25.40 7.21
C ASP A 12 3.62 24.74 7.17
N LEU A 13 4.22 24.69 5.96
CA LEU A 13 5.58 24.16 5.81
C LEU A 13 6.60 25.01 6.56
N ALA A 14 6.52 26.33 6.45
CA ALA A 14 7.43 27.22 7.16
C ALA A 14 7.33 27.07 8.68
N GLY A 15 6.11 26.92 9.23
CA GLY A 15 5.89 26.67 10.65
C GLY A 15 6.51 25.33 11.10
N ILE A 16 6.38 24.29 10.29
CA ILE A 16 7.01 23.00 10.59
C ILE A 16 8.54 23.13 10.57
N LEU A 17 9.10 23.72 9.49
CA LEU A 17 10.55 23.83 9.30
C LEU A 17 11.21 24.68 10.40
N THR A 18 10.59 25.79 10.79
CA THR A 18 11.13 26.68 11.84
C THR A 18 11.03 26.11 13.25
N SER A 19 10.17 25.10 13.46
CA SER A 19 10.06 24.40 14.74
C SER A 19 11.10 23.29 14.93
N LEU A 20 11.81 22.90 13.85
CA LEU A 20 12.80 21.83 13.91
C LEU A 20 14.05 22.28 14.66
N GLN A 21 14.60 21.38 15.47
CA GLN A 21 15.86 21.55 16.16
C GLN A 21 16.99 20.86 15.39
N LYS A 22 18.21 21.24 15.69
CA LYS A 22 19.43 20.68 15.08
C LYS A 22 19.46 19.16 15.18
N GLY A 23 19.61 18.51 14.02
CA GLY A 23 19.69 17.04 13.93
C GLY A 23 18.35 16.32 13.96
N GLU A 24 17.22 17.03 13.99
CA GLU A 24 15.90 16.41 13.87
C GLU A 24 15.62 15.89 12.46
N VAL A 25 14.65 15.00 12.37
CA VAL A 25 14.20 14.38 11.12
C VAL A 25 12.77 14.82 10.83
N LEU A 26 12.56 15.46 9.67
CA LEU A 26 11.26 15.71 9.10
C LEU A 26 10.91 14.56 8.15
N PHE A 27 9.85 13.82 8.45
CA PHE A 27 9.32 12.78 7.58
C PHE A 27 8.05 13.27 6.89
N ILE A 28 8.03 13.26 5.56
CA ILE A 28 6.85 13.57 4.74
C ILE A 28 6.40 12.31 4.04
N ASP A 29 5.23 11.79 4.43
CA ASP A 29 4.59 10.66 3.75
C ASP A 29 3.86 11.15 2.49
N GLU A 30 3.86 10.32 1.45
CA GLU A 30 3.30 10.63 0.14
C GLU A 30 3.76 12.02 -0.40
N ILE A 31 5.06 12.27 -0.31
CA ILE A 31 5.68 13.57 -0.65
C ILE A 31 5.31 14.06 -2.06
N HIS A 32 4.91 13.18 -2.99
CA HIS A 32 4.41 13.54 -4.31
C HIS A 32 3.09 14.35 -4.29
N ARG A 33 2.41 14.40 -3.13
CA ARG A 33 1.21 15.23 -2.93
C ARG A 33 1.52 16.66 -2.54
N VAL A 34 2.77 16.97 -2.24
CA VAL A 34 3.19 18.35 -1.98
C VAL A 34 3.01 19.17 -3.25
N PRO A 35 2.23 20.27 -3.21
CA PRO A 35 2.06 21.13 -4.37
C PRO A 35 3.40 21.71 -4.85
N VAL A 36 3.61 21.82 -6.17
CA VAL A 36 4.87 22.31 -6.77
C VAL A 36 5.30 23.67 -6.20
N LYS A 37 4.35 24.57 -5.93
CA LYS A 37 4.63 25.88 -5.30
C LYS A 37 5.23 25.75 -3.89
N ILE A 38 4.95 24.65 -3.20
CA ILE A 38 5.47 24.38 -1.86
C ILE A 38 6.81 23.63 -1.94
N GLU A 39 7.01 22.83 -2.99
CA GLU A 39 8.30 22.19 -3.24
C GLU A 39 9.45 23.23 -3.34
N GLU A 40 9.20 24.41 -3.89
CA GLU A 40 10.19 25.48 -4.02
C GLU A 40 10.76 25.93 -2.65
N TYR A 41 9.93 25.92 -1.62
CA TYR A 41 10.37 26.21 -0.24
C TYR A 41 11.23 25.09 0.32
N LEU A 42 10.95 23.82 -0.05
CA LEU A 42 11.78 22.69 0.33
C LEU A 42 13.16 22.77 -0.31
N TYR A 43 13.30 23.31 -1.52
CA TYR A 43 14.61 23.41 -2.18
C TYR A 43 15.60 24.24 -1.35
N SER A 44 15.21 25.46 -0.99
CA SER A 44 16.04 26.35 -0.16
C SER A 44 16.27 25.77 1.24
N ALA A 45 15.26 25.10 1.81
CA ALA A 45 15.38 24.46 3.11
C ALA A 45 16.38 23.29 3.10
N MET A 46 16.43 22.50 2.01
CA MET A 46 17.34 21.36 1.86
C MET A 46 18.77 21.77 1.55
N GLU A 47 18.96 22.82 0.75
CA GLU A 47 20.28 23.25 0.28
C GLU A 47 20.95 24.27 1.20
N GLU A 48 20.17 25.24 1.70
CA GLU A 48 20.69 26.42 2.38
C GLU A 48 20.26 26.52 3.86
N PHE A 49 19.44 25.60 4.34
CA PHE A 49 18.79 25.67 5.65
C PHE A 49 18.13 27.03 5.89
N ARG A 50 17.37 27.48 4.88
CA ARG A 50 16.67 28.77 4.86
C ARG A 50 15.30 28.59 4.22
N VAL A 51 14.32 29.36 4.68
CA VAL A 51 13.02 29.47 4.02
C VAL A 51 12.67 30.95 3.83
N ASP A 52 12.28 31.32 2.61
CA ASP A 52 11.90 32.68 2.26
C ASP A 52 10.37 32.77 2.19
N ILE A 53 9.76 33.58 3.07
CA ILE A 53 8.30 33.75 3.15
C ILE A 53 7.93 35.10 2.60
N ILE A 54 6.97 35.10 1.65
CA ILE A 54 6.39 36.33 1.10
C ILE A 54 5.20 36.73 1.99
N ILE A 55 5.27 37.91 2.63
CA ILE A 55 4.27 38.35 3.60
C ILE A 55 3.12 39.12 2.91
N ASP A 56 3.38 39.82 1.81
CA ASP A 56 2.39 40.62 1.10
C ASP A 56 2.33 40.27 -0.38
N SER A 57 1.11 40.39 -0.94
CA SER A 57 0.88 40.26 -2.38
C SER A 57 0.72 41.64 -3.00
N GLY A 58 1.60 42.01 -3.93
CA GLY A 58 1.51 43.27 -4.67
C GLY A 58 2.88 43.93 -4.95
N PRO A 59 2.92 45.13 -5.54
CA PRO A 59 4.18 45.82 -5.91
C PRO A 59 5.11 46.18 -4.76
N GLY A 60 4.69 45.96 -3.51
CA GLY A 60 5.47 46.16 -2.28
C GLY A 60 5.70 44.89 -1.46
N ALA A 61 5.57 43.72 -2.08
CA ALA A 61 5.75 42.44 -1.38
C ALA A 61 7.09 42.36 -0.65
N LYS A 62 7.04 42.06 0.65
CA LYS A 62 8.25 41.87 1.48
C LYS A 62 8.49 40.38 1.65
N THR A 63 9.73 39.98 1.41
CA THR A 63 10.19 38.63 1.69
C THR A 63 10.94 38.64 3.00
N ILE A 64 10.61 37.72 3.91
CA ILE A 64 11.36 37.46 5.13
C ILE A 64 12.08 36.13 4.96
N SER A 65 13.40 36.16 5.10
CA SER A 65 14.23 34.96 5.13
C SER A 65 14.36 34.47 6.59
N LEU A 66 13.97 33.22 6.83
CA LEU A 66 14.11 32.57 8.14
C LEU A 66 15.20 31.50 8.04
N ASN A 67 16.20 31.57 8.91
CA ASN A 67 17.22 30.53 9.03
C ASN A 67 16.62 29.32 9.75
N LEU A 68 17.00 28.14 9.30
CA LEU A 68 16.58 26.87 9.86
C LEU A 68 17.76 26.18 10.54
N GLU A 69 17.49 25.44 11.60
CA GLU A 69 18.46 24.52 12.15
C GLU A 69 18.72 23.36 11.18
N PRO A 70 19.96 22.84 11.06
CA PRO A 70 20.25 21.69 10.22
C PRO A 70 19.42 20.46 10.58
N PHE A 71 18.65 19.96 9.63
CA PHE A 71 17.75 18.83 9.78
C PHE A 71 17.94 17.81 8.66
N THR A 72 17.31 16.65 8.78
CA THR A 72 17.26 15.63 7.73
C THR A 72 15.85 15.53 7.19
N LEU A 73 15.66 15.66 5.87
CA LEU A 73 14.39 15.40 5.21
C LEU A 73 14.33 13.95 4.73
N VAL A 74 13.26 13.25 5.12
CA VAL A 74 12.94 11.91 4.62
C VAL A 74 11.58 11.98 3.95
N GLY A 75 11.53 11.66 2.66
CA GLY A 75 10.29 11.56 1.88
C GLY A 75 9.96 10.11 1.56
N ALA A 76 8.69 9.73 1.70
CA ALA A 76 8.17 8.47 1.20
C ALA A 76 7.14 8.72 0.09
N THR A 77 7.09 7.86 -0.89
CA THR A 77 6.11 7.96 -1.99
C THR A 77 5.84 6.61 -2.63
N THR A 78 4.60 6.37 -3.00
CA THR A 78 4.19 5.26 -3.86
C THR A 78 4.39 5.58 -5.35
N ARG A 79 4.59 6.86 -5.71
CA ARG A 79 4.63 7.38 -7.07
C ARG A 79 5.86 8.25 -7.31
N ALA A 80 7.05 7.66 -7.27
CA ALA A 80 8.31 8.41 -7.49
C ALA A 80 8.36 9.17 -8.82
N GLY A 81 7.63 8.70 -9.84
CA GLY A 81 7.52 9.37 -11.15
C GLY A 81 6.75 10.70 -11.14
N LEU A 82 5.95 10.97 -10.09
CA LEU A 82 5.22 12.23 -9.93
C LEU A 82 6.04 13.31 -9.21
N LEU A 83 7.17 12.94 -8.59
CA LEU A 83 8.07 13.92 -8.01
C LEU A 83 8.70 14.78 -9.12
N SER A 84 8.77 16.09 -8.90
CA SER A 84 9.47 16.96 -9.80
C SER A 84 10.96 16.58 -9.91
N SER A 85 11.56 16.73 -11.08
CA SER A 85 12.99 16.47 -11.26
C SER A 85 13.86 17.30 -10.31
N PRO A 86 13.56 18.60 -10.07
CA PRO A 86 14.31 19.40 -9.10
C PRO A 86 14.24 18.86 -7.67
N LEU A 87 13.07 18.43 -7.19
CA LEU A 87 12.95 17.86 -5.85
C LEU A 87 13.72 16.53 -5.76
N ARG A 88 13.53 15.66 -6.73
CA ARG A 88 14.18 14.34 -6.74
C ARG A 88 15.71 14.43 -6.76
N SER A 89 16.28 15.39 -7.50
CA SER A 89 17.75 15.57 -7.57
C SER A 89 18.37 16.07 -6.26
N ARG A 90 17.59 16.66 -5.38
CA ARG A 90 18.05 17.16 -4.07
C ARG A 90 18.14 16.11 -2.98
N PHE A 91 17.49 14.96 -3.18
CA PHE A 91 17.69 13.83 -2.29
C PHE A 91 19.01 13.14 -2.60
N GLY A 92 19.92 13.11 -1.61
CA GLY A 92 21.22 12.44 -1.74
C GLY A 92 21.12 10.91 -1.75
N ILE A 93 20.03 10.34 -1.23
CA ILE A 93 19.78 8.91 -1.17
C ILE A 93 18.36 8.63 -1.67
N SER A 94 18.24 7.71 -2.61
CA SER A 94 16.95 7.22 -3.11
C SER A 94 16.95 5.70 -3.06
N ASN A 95 16.05 5.13 -2.26
CA ASN A 95 15.90 3.69 -2.10
C ASN A 95 14.55 3.26 -2.65
N ARG A 96 14.54 2.17 -3.42
CA ARG A 96 13.32 1.47 -3.79
C ARG A 96 13.06 0.36 -2.77
N LEU A 97 11.83 0.30 -2.27
CA LEU A 97 11.38 -0.79 -1.40
C LEU A 97 10.65 -1.82 -2.26
N ASP A 98 11.16 -3.03 -2.27
CA ASP A 98 10.54 -4.16 -2.95
C ASP A 98 9.60 -4.92 -1.99
N TYR A 99 8.76 -5.79 -2.55
CA TYR A 99 7.92 -6.67 -1.76
C TYR A 99 8.77 -7.66 -0.97
N TYR A 100 8.30 -8.03 0.19
CA TYR A 100 8.90 -9.06 1.01
C TYR A 100 8.59 -10.45 0.44
N ASN A 101 9.55 -11.37 0.51
CA ASN A 101 9.29 -12.77 0.21
C ASN A 101 8.55 -13.45 1.38
N VAL A 102 8.00 -14.65 1.13
CA VAL A 102 7.19 -15.38 2.11
C VAL A 102 7.98 -15.65 3.41
N ALA A 103 9.26 -16.04 3.32
CA ALA A 103 10.08 -16.32 4.50
C ALA A 103 10.29 -15.07 5.38
N GLN A 104 10.51 -13.92 4.76
CA GLN A 104 10.61 -12.65 5.48
C GLN A 104 9.30 -12.27 6.15
N LEU A 105 8.17 -12.41 5.43
CA LEU A 105 6.85 -12.14 5.99
C LEU A 105 6.47 -13.10 7.12
N GLN A 106 6.84 -14.37 7.03
CA GLN A 106 6.67 -15.32 8.13
C GLN A 106 7.36 -14.83 9.41
N GLY A 107 8.60 -14.34 9.30
CA GLY A 107 9.31 -13.75 10.44
C GLY A 107 8.60 -12.51 11.00
N ILE A 108 8.05 -11.68 10.12
CA ILE A 108 7.27 -10.48 10.52
C ILE A 108 5.98 -10.89 11.23
N VAL A 109 5.23 -11.86 10.71
CA VAL A 109 4.00 -12.38 11.33
C VAL A 109 4.29 -12.94 12.72
N ALA A 110 5.31 -13.81 12.85
CA ALA A 110 5.68 -14.40 14.13
C ALA A 110 6.10 -13.33 15.17
N ARG A 111 6.91 -12.34 14.75
CA ARG A 111 7.27 -11.20 15.61
C ARG A 111 6.05 -10.38 16.02
N SER A 112 5.16 -10.08 15.08
CA SER A 112 3.96 -9.30 15.35
C SER A 112 2.99 -10.05 16.27
N ALA A 113 2.84 -11.35 16.10
CA ALA A 113 2.06 -12.20 16.99
C ALA A 113 2.57 -12.09 18.44
N LYS A 114 3.89 -12.20 18.63
CA LYS A 114 4.52 -12.06 19.96
C LYS A 114 4.27 -10.67 20.57
N ILE A 115 4.42 -9.58 19.79
CA ILE A 115 4.21 -8.20 20.27
C ILE A 115 2.74 -7.98 20.66
N LEU A 116 1.81 -8.55 19.89
CA LEU A 116 0.37 -8.39 20.10
C LEU A 116 -0.21 -9.39 21.13
N GLY A 117 0.61 -10.28 21.70
CA GLY A 117 0.14 -11.32 22.63
C GLY A 117 -0.79 -12.33 21.95
N ILE A 118 -0.61 -12.59 20.67
CA ILE A 118 -1.41 -13.56 19.90
C ILE A 118 -0.64 -14.90 19.92
N GLU A 119 -1.22 -15.91 20.53
CA GLU A 119 -0.67 -17.25 20.46
C GLU A 119 -0.90 -17.86 19.07
N THR A 120 0.17 -18.43 18.48
CA THR A 120 0.13 -19.05 17.16
C THR A 120 0.79 -20.42 17.19
N SER A 121 0.24 -21.40 16.46
CA SER A 121 0.99 -22.62 16.14
C SER A 121 2.13 -22.32 15.17
N PRO A 122 3.17 -23.16 15.09
CA PRO A 122 4.30 -22.95 14.19
C PRO A 122 3.90 -22.85 12.70
N ASP A 123 2.80 -23.47 12.30
CA ASP A 123 2.34 -23.58 10.90
C ASP A 123 1.45 -22.41 10.46
N ALA A 124 0.89 -21.64 11.39
CA ALA A 124 0.00 -20.53 11.07
C ALA A 124 0.72 -19.31 10.46
N PRO A 125 1.89 -18.88 10.97
CA PRO A 125 2.62 -17.76 10.34
C PRO A 125 3.00 -17.97 8.87
N PRO A 126 3.48 -19.16 8.41
CA PRO A 126 3.71 -19.42 6.99
C PRO A 126 2.45 -19.28 6.14
N GLU A 127 1.32 -19.81 6.58
CA GLU A 127 0.04 -19.74 5.87
C GLU A 127 -0.44 -18.30 5.70
N ILE A 128 -0.37 -17.49 6.76
CA ILE A 128 -0.71 -16.07 6.71
C ILE A 128 0.25 -15.31 5.80
N ALA A 129 1.56 -15.59 5.89
CA ALA A 129 2.59 -14.92 5.10
C ALA A 129 2.42 -15.17 3.60
N GLN A 130 2.10 -16.39 3.20
CA GLN A 130 1.89 -16.77 1.80
C GLN A 130 0.79 -15.93 1.15
N ARG A 131 -0.30 -15.64 1.88
CA ARG A 131 -1.45 -14.87 1.38
C ARG A 131 -1.36 -13.37 1.63
N SER A 132 -0.18 -12.90 2.08
CA SER A 132 0.01 -11.48 2.48
C SER A 132 0.52 -10.56 1.38
N ARG A 133 0.54 -11.02 0.13
CA ARG A 133 0.86 -10.17 -1.04
C ARG A 133 2.20 -9.42 -0.92
N GLY A 134 3.20 -10.04 -0.33
CA GLY A 134 4.52 -9.41 -0.14
C GLY A 134 4.53 -8.20 0.82
N THR A 135 3.43 -7.93 1.55
CA THR A 135 3.24 -6.67 2.28
C THR A 135 3.05 -6.88 3.78
N PRO A 136 3.93 -6.33 4.65
CA PRO A 136 3.79 -6.44 6.11
C PRO A 136 2.48 -5.89 6.67
N ARG A 137 1.93 -4.82 6.06
CA ARG A 137 0.64 -4.24 6.44
C ARG A 137 -0.50 -5.25 6.28
N ILE A 138 -0.52 -5.96 5.13
CA ILE A 138 -1.52 -7.02 4.86
C ILE A 138 -1.31 -8.19 5.81
N ALA A 139 -0.07 -8.66 5.98
CA ALA A 139 0.28 -9.75 6.90
C ALA A 139 -0.24 -9.49 8.32
N ASN A 140 0.02 -8.29 8.85
CA ASN A 140 -0.46 -7.88 10.16
C ASN A 140 -1.98 -7.75 10.23
N ARG A 141 -2.63 -7.30 9.17
CA ARG A 141 -4.09 -7.26 9.07
C ARG A 141 -4.68 -8.66 9.12
N LEU A 142 -4.16 -9.58 8.32
CA LEU A 142 -4.62 -10.97 8.29
C LEU A 142 -4.39 -11.67 9.62
N LEU A 143 -3.22 -11.50 10.26
CA LEU A 143 -2.94 -12.04 11.59
C LEU A 143 -3.97 -11.58 12.63
N LYS A 144 -4.30 -10.28 12.66
CA LYS A 144 -5.33 -9.74 13.57
C LYS A 144 -6.70 -10.34 13.28
N ARG A 145 -7.06 -10.54 12.02
CA ARG A 145 -8.33 -11.17 11.64
C ARG A 145 -8.37 -12.64 12.04
N CYS A 146 -7.30 -13.40 11.84
CA CYS A 146 -7.21 -14.77 12.33
C CYS A 146 -7.42 -14.85 13.86
N ARG A 147 -6.82 -13.93 14.63
CA ARG A 147 -7.09 -13.80 16.07
C ARG A 147 -8.56 -13.55 16.37
N ASP A 148 -9.16 -12.60 15.65
CA ASP A 148 -10.57 -12.24 15.87
C ASP A 148 -11.49 -13.45 15.62
N PHE A 149 -11.23 -14.24 14.58
CA PHE A 149 -11.94 -15.50 14.32
C PHE A 149 -11.67 -16.55 15.41
N ALA A 150 -10.42 -16.72 15.84
CA ALA A 150 -10.07 -17.66 16.92
C ALA A 150 -10.83 -17.38 18.22
N GLN A 151 -11.12 -16.10 18.51
CA GLN A 151 -11.79 -15.67 19.72
C GLN A 151 -13.32 -15.63 19.60
N ALA A 152 -13.86 -15.31 18.43
CA ALA A 152 -15.29 -15.05 18.26
C ALA A 152 -16.06 -16.20 17.60
N GLU A 153 -15.41 -17.02 16.75
CA GLU A 153 -16.08 -18.06 15.98
C GLU A 153 -16.30 -19.33 16.82
N ARG A 154 -17.56 -19.70 17.03
CA ARG A 154 -17.93 -20.86 17.85
C ARG A 154 -17.35 -22.17 17.34
N LYS A 155 -17.22 -22.35 16.02
CA LYS A 155 -16.64 -23.55 15.42
C LYS A 155 -15.17 -23.72 15.77
N LEU A 156 -14.47 -22.62 16.08
CA LEU A 156 -13.05 -22.59 16.41
C LEU A 156 -12.78 -22.53 17.94
N ALA A 157 -13.82 -22.55 18.77
CA ALA A 157 -13.70 -22.42 20.22
C ALA A 157 -12.80 -23.50 20.86
N HIS A 158 -12.71 -24.70 20.25
CA HIS A 158 -11.84 -25.79 20.73
C HIS A 158 -10.34 -25.48 20.61
N HIS A 159 -9.94 -24.46 19.83
CA HIS A 159 -8.55 -23.99 19.76
C HIS A 159 -8.15 -23.05 20.92
N GLY A 160 -9.08 -22.70 21.82
CA GLY A 160 -8.78 -21.87 23.00
C GLY A 160 -8.26 -20.46 22.68
N GLY A 161 -8.57 -19.91 21.53
CA GLY A 161 -8.09 -18.59 21.08
C GLY A 161 -6.71 -18.60 20.42
N VAL A 162 -6.09 -19.76 20.26
CA VAL A 162 -4.80 -19.94 19.56
C VAL A 162 -5.04 -19.90 18.05
N VAL A 163 -4.23 -19.14 17.32
CA VAL A 163 -4.24 -19.13 15.85
C VAL A 163 -3.44 -20.33 15.35
N THR A 164 -4.14 -21.45 15.14
CA THR A 164 -3.59 -22.66 14.53
C THR A 164 -3.65 -22.56 13.00
N LEU A 165 -3.07 -23.53 12.29
CA LEU A 165 -3.20 -23.63 10.83
C LEU A 165 -4.66 -23.68 10.40
N GLU A 166 -5.48 -24.49 11.08
CA GLU A 166 -6.92 -24.62 10.82
C GLU A 166 -7.64 -23.30 11.00
N VAL A 167 -7.36 -22.57 12.09
CA VAL A 167 -7.91 -21.22 12.33
C VAL A 167 -7.49 -20.26 11.24
N ALA A 168 -6.21 -20.27 10.84
CA ALA A 168 -5.72 -19.40 9.78
C ALA A 168 -6.43 -19.70 8.45
N GLN A 169 -6.51 -20.96 8.04
CA GLN A 169 -7.18 -21.37 6.81
C GLN A 169 -8.67 -21.04 6.81
N TYR A 170 -9.38 -21.35 7.88
CA TYR A 170 -10.78 -20.96 8.03
C TYR A 170 -10.99 -19.46 7.91
N SER A 171 -10.16 -18.69 8.63
CA SER A 171 -10.27 -17.23 8.62
C SER A 171 -9.99 -16.63 7.24
N LEU A 172 -8.96 -17.13 6.55
CA LEU A 172 -8.59 -16.66 5.22
C LEU A 172 -9.67 -16.99 4.19
N LEU A 173 -10.27 -18.19 4.30
CA LEU A 173 -11.42 -18.58 3.48
C LEU A 173 -12.64 -17.68 3.75
N ALA A 174 -12.95 -17.41 5.01
CA ALA A 174 -14.06 -16.54 5.41
C ALA A 174 -13.85 -15.07 4.99
N LEU A 175 -12.60 -14.67 4.80
CA LEU A 175 -12.21 -13.36 4.24
C LEU A 175 -12.11 -13.37 2.72
N GLU A 176 -12.43 -14.47 2.07
CA GLU A 176 -12.34 -14.68 0.62
C GLU A 176 -10.93 -14.49 0.02
N VAL A 177 -9.90 -14.65 0.87
CA VAL A 177 -8.49 -14.56 0.47
C VAL A 177 -8.02 -15.96 0.06
N ASP A 178 -7.72 -16.11 -1.23
CA ASP A 178 -7.31 -17.41 -1.78
C ASP A 178 -5.81 -17.73 -1.57
N GLU A 179 -5.36 -18.84 -2.15
CA GLU A 179 -3.98 -19.33 -2.03
C GLU A 179 -2.91 -18.37 -2.56
N TYR A 180 -3.26 -17.52 -3.52
CA TYR A 180 -2.41 -16.45 -4.05
C TYR A 180 -2.57 -15.13 -3.31
N GLY A 181 -3.42 -15.06 -2.29
CA GLY A 181 -3.73 -13.81 -1.60
C GLY A 181 -4.66 -12.87 -2.38
N LEU A 182 -5.33 -13.36 -3.43
CA LEU A 182 -6.33 -12.57 -4.14
C LEU A 182 -7.61 -12.48 -3.31
N ASP A 183 -8.13 -11.28 -3.17
CA ASP A 183 -9.40 -11.01 -2.52
C ASP A 183 -10.57 -10.98 -3.52
N GLU A 184 -11.78 -10.71 -3.02
CA GLU A 184 -12.99 -10.63 -3.86
C GLU A 184 -12.84 -9.64 -5.01
N MET A 185 -12.25 -8.45 -4.75
CA MET A 185 -12.11 -7.42 -5.79
C MET A 185 -11.08 -7.79 -6.84
N ASP A 186 -9.97 -8.42 -6.48
CA ASP A 186 -9.00 -8.94 -7.44
C ASP A 186 -9.66 -9.92 -8.41
N LYS A 187 -10.41 -10.89 -7.87
CA LYS A 187 -11.13 -11.88 -8.66
C LYS A 187 -12.19 -11.23 -9.55
N ARG A 188 -12.93 -10.26 -9.01
CA ARG A 188 -13.94 -9.49 -9.76
C ARG A 188 -13.33 -8.70 -10.91
N ILE A 189 -12.14 -8.09 -10.71
CA ILE A 189 -11.39 -7.41 -11.77
C ILE A 189 -11.04 -8.40 -12.89
N LEU A 190 -10.41 -9.53 -12.55
CA LEU A 190 -10.00 -10.53 -13.52
C LEU A 190 -11.20 -11.17 -14.24
N GLN A 191 -12.25 -11.53 -13.52
CA GLN A 191 -13.50 -12.08 -14.10
C GLN A 191 -14.15 -11.09 -15.07
N THR A 192 -14.21 -9.81 -14.69
CA THR A 192 -14.76 -8.77 -15.55
C THR A 192 -13.99 -8.64 -16.85
N ILE A 193 -12.66 -8.66 -16.80
CA ILE A 193 -11.83 -8.63 -18.02
C ILE A 193 -12.07 -9.87 -18.87
N ILE A 194 -12.13 -11.05 -18.27
CA ILE A 194 -12.29 -12.33 -18.99
C ILE A 194 -13.70 -12.43 -19.57
N GLU A 195 -14.74 -12.24 -18.77
CA GLU A 195 -16.12 -12.55 -19.16
C GLU A 195 -16.76 -11.42 -19.98
N LYS A 196 -16.55 -10.15 -19.59
CA LYS A 196 -17.19 -9.02 -20.27
C LYS A 196 -16.38 -8.46 -21.44
N TYR A 197 -15.05 -8.61 -21.41
CA TYR A 197 -14.16 -8.01 -22.40
C TYR A 197 -13.31 -9.05 -23.13
N SER A 198 -13.69 -10.32 -23.09
CA SER A 198 -13.03 -11.42 -23.83
C SER A 198 -11.52 -11.50 -23.55
N GLY A 199 -11.11 -11.21 -22.31
CA GLY A 199 -9.71 -11.20 -21.89
C GLY A 199 -8.96 -9.87 -22.07
N GLY A 200 -9.60 -8.88 -22.66
CA GLY A 200 -9.04 -7.55 -22.92
C GLY A 200 -8.54 -7.37 -24.36
N PRO A 201 -7.88 -6.23 -24.68
CA PRO A 201 -7.54 -5.13 -23.76
C PRO A 201 -8.75 -4.26 -23.38
N VAL A 202 -8.85 -3.85 -22.13
CA VAL A 202 -9.88 -2.94 -21.62
C VAL A 202 -9.24 -1.72 -20.95
N GLY A 203 -9.76 -0.52 -21.24
CA GLY A 203 -9.29 0.73 -20.64
C GLY A 203 -9.58 0.80 -19.13
N LEU A 204 -8.70 1.47 -18.36
CA LEU A 204 -8.82 1.59 -16.91
C LEU A 204 -10.17 2.13 -16.46
N ASN A 205 -10.63 3.25 -17.05
CA ASN A 205 -11.90 3.87 -16.67
C ASN A 205 -13.11 2.98 -16.99
N THR A 206 -13.06 2.25 -18.10
CA THR A 206 -14.12 1.30 -18.47
C THR A 206 -14.18 0.13 -17.47
N LEU A 207 -13.01 -0.40 -17.09
CA LEU A 207 -12.90 -1.45 -16.09
C LEU A 207 -13.40 -0.97 -14.72
N ALA A 208 -12.99 0.22 -14.30
CA ALA A 208 -13.39 0.85 -13.04
C ALA A 208 -14.92 0.94 -12.90
N VAL A 209 -15.58 1.47 -13.91
CA VAL A 209 -17.06 1.52 -13.96
C VAL A 209 -17.66 0.10 -13.92
N ALA A 210 -17.08 -0.85 -14.65
CA ALA A 210 -17.61 -2.21 -14.75
C ALA A 210 -17.51 -3.00 -13.43
N VAL A 211 -16.50 -2.74 -12.60
CA VAL A 211 -16.31 -3.37 -11.28
C VAL A 211 -16.88 -2.55 -10.13
N GLY A 212 -17.26 -1.28 -10.36
CA GLY A 212 -17.80 -0.38 -9.35
C GLY A 212 -16.73 0.16 -8.39
N GLU A 213 -15.51 0.45 -8.90
CA GLU A 213 -14.40 0.97 -8.10
C GLU A 213 -13.79 2.21 -8.78
N GLU A 214 -13.06 3.04 -8.05
CA GLU A 214 -12.34 4.18 -8.61
C GLU A 214 -11.12 3.74 -9.43
N SER A 215 -10.88 4.40 -10.55
CA SER A 215 -9.73 4.10 -11.43
C SER A 215 -8.39 4.17 -10.69
N GLY A 216 -8.23 5.18 -9.82
CA GLY A 216 -7.03 5.34 -9.00
C GLY A 216 -6.81 4.18 -8.04
N THR A 217 -7.88 3.68 -7.41
CA THR A 217 -7.81 2.52 -6.51
C THR A 217 -7.38 1.26 -7.26
N ILE A 218 -7.93 1.03 -8.46
CA ILE A 218 -7.51 -0.12 -9.27
C ILE A 218 -6.02 -0.02 -9.60
N GLU A 219 -5.56 1.15 -10.08
CA GLU A 219 -4.18 1.35 -10.51
C GLU A 219 -3.16 1.29 -9.37
N GLU A 220 -3.53 1.74 -8.16
CA GLU A 220 -2.61 1.85 -7.03
C GLU A 220 -2.63 0.64 -6.09
N VAL A 221 -3.78 -0.02 -5.95
CA VAL A 221 -3.98 -1.05 -4.92
C VAL A 221 -4.00 -2.46 -5.51
N TYR A 222 -4.76 -2.67 -6.60
CA TYR A 222 -4.99 -4.01 -7.15
C TYR A 222 -4.02 -4.37 -8.28
N GLU A 223 -3.89 -3.48 -9.25
CA GLU A 223 -3.10 -3.72 -10.47
C GLU A 223 -1.63 -4.11 -10.22
N PRO A 224 -0.89 -3.45 -9.29
CA PRO A 224 0.51 -3.77 -9.07
C PRO A 224 0.75 -5.21 -8.66
N TYR A 225 -0.10 -5.74 -7.77
CA TYR A 225 0.00 -7.12 -7.33
C TYR A 225 -0.41 -8.11 -8.40
N LEU A 226 -1.52 -7.86 -9.08
CA LEU A 226 -1.99 -8.70 -10.19
C LEU A 226 -0.99 -8.80 -11.34
N ILE A 227 -0.27 -7.72 -11.63
CA ILE A 227 0.79 -7.70 -12.64
C ILE A 227 2.01 -8.47 -12.15
N GLN A 228 2.44 -8.27 -10.90
CA GLN A 228 3.59 -8.93 -10.31
C GLN A 228 3.41 -10.45 -10.29
N GLU A 229 2.25 -10.92 -9.87
CA GLU A 229 1.92 -12.34 -9.83
C GLU A 229 1.57 -12.91 -11.22
N GLY A 230 1.57 -12.06 -12.26
CA GLY A 230 1.38 -12.48 -13.63
C GLY A 230 -0.07 -12.78 -14.02
N PHE A 231 -1.07 -12.35 -13.25
CA PHE A 231 -2.48 -12.48 -13.60
C PHE A 231 -2.94 -11.44 -14.63
N LEU A 232 -2.32 -10.26 -14.62
CA LEU A 232 -2.70 -9.12 -15.43
C LEU A 232 -1.51 -8.61 -16.26
N LYS A 233 -1.78 -8.12 -17.47
CA LYS A 233 -0.83 -7.36 -18.29
C LYS A 233 -1.34 -5.96 -18.54
N ARG A 234 -0.44 -4.98 -18.47
CA ARG A 234 -0.70 -3.61 -18.88
C ARG A 234 -0.12 -3.38 -20.29
N THR A 235 -0.97 -2.99 -21.22
CA THR A 235 -0.60 -2.70 -22.61
C THR A 235 -0.95 -1.25 -22.94
N PRO A 236 -0.42 -0.66 -24.03
CA PRO A 236 -0.83 0.68 -24.47
C PRO A 236 -2.34 0.83 -24.74
N ARG A 237 -3.03 -0.27 -25.06
CA ARG A 237 -4.47 -0.27 -25.33
C ARG A 237 -5.32 -0.54 -24.09
N GLY A 238 -4.73 -1.00 -22.99
CA GLY A 238 -5.45 -1.31 -21.75
C GLY A 238 -4.92 -2.53 -21.02
N ARG A 239 -5.77 -3.11 -20.20
CA ARG A 239 -5.50 -4.26 -19.31
C ARG A 239 -5.95 -5.55 -19.97
N GLU A 240 -5.13 -6.58 -19.89
CA GLU A 240 -5.39 -7.90 -20.45
C GLU A 240 -5.16 -8.97 -19.38
N ALA A 241 -6.10 -9.91 -19.28
CA ALA A 241 -5.95 -11.10 -18.44
C ALA A 241 -4.95 -12.07 -19.08
N THR A 242 -4.12 -12.70 -18.27
CA THR A 242 -3.13 -13.69 -18.74
C THR A 242 -3.71 -15.11 -18.73
N SER A 243 -3.00 -16.05 -19.34
CA SER A 243 -3.35 -17.47 -19.24
C SER A 243 -3.36 -17.99 -17.79
N MET A 244 -2.60 -17.37 -16.90
CA MET A 244 -2.60 -17.69 -15.46
C MET A 244 -3.92 -17.30 -14.81
N ALA A 245 -4.47 -16.12 -15.14
CA ALA A 245 -5.78 -15.67 -14.65
C ALA A 245 -6.91 -16.63 -15.08
N TYR A 246 -6.91 -17.07 -16.34
CA TYR A 246 -7.90 -18.04 -16.83
C TYR A 246 -7.81 -19.37 -16.07
N LYS A 247 -6.61 -19.92 -15.91
CA LYS A 247 -6.41 -21.20 -15.19
C LYS A 247 -6.86 -21.12 -13.73
N HIS A 248 -6.52 -20.02 -13.06
CA HIS A 248 -6.86 -19.82 -11.65
C HIS A 248 -8.38 -19.70 -11.46
N LEU A 249 -9.04 -18.88 -12.25
CA LEU A 249 -10.50 -18.68 -12.14
C LEU A 249 -11.29 -19.92 -12.58
N ASP A 250 -10.83 -20.69 -13.56
CA ASP A 250 -11.43 -21.96 -13.93
C ASP A 250 -11.32 -23.02 -12.82
N ALA A 251 -10.19 -23.05 -12.12
CA ALA A 251 -10.01 -23.90 -10.95
C ALA A 251 -10.96 -23.50 -9.81
N VAL A 252 -11.08 -22.20 -9.52
CA VAL A 252 -12.01 -21.67 -8.52
C VAL A 252 -13.46 -21.99 -8.86
N LYS A 253 -13.88 -21.82 -10.13
CA LYS A 253 -15.24 -22.18 -10.57
C LYS A 253 -15.55 -23.66 -10.36
N LYS A 254 -14.60 -24.57 -10.64
CA LYS A 254 -14.77 -26.02 -10.44
C LYS A 254 -14.93 -26.37 -8.96
N THR A 255 -14.18 -25.71 -8.08
CA THR A 255 -14.24 -25.97 -6.62
C THR A 255 -15.59 -25.54 -6.03
N HIS A 256 -16.10 -24.36 -6.40
CA HIS A 256 -17.41 -23.88 -5.94
C HIS A 256 -18.61 -24.61 -6.58
N GLY A 257 -18.43 -25.17 -7.76
CA GLY A 257 -19.46 -25.97 -8.42
C GLY A 257 -19.65 -27.37 -7.84
N GLN A 258 -18.75 -27.85 -7.00
CA GLN A 258 -18.86 -29.13 -6.31
C GLN A 258 -19.57 -29.05 -4.95
N ASP A 259 -19.64 -27.87 -4.33
CA ASP A 259 -20.29 -27.68 -3.02
C ASP A 259 -21.79 -27.34 -3.09
N THR A 260 -22.37 -27.24 -4.28
CA THR A 260 -23.82 -26.93 -4.48
C THR A 260 -24.70 -28.16 -4.72
N LEU A 261 -24.25 -29.35 -4.35
CA LEU A 261 -25.05 -30.56 -4.43
C LEU A 261 -25.32 -31.19 -3.04
N PHE A 262 -25.82 -30.35 -2.11
CA PHE A 262 -26.58 -30.88 -0.95
C PHE A 262 -27.38 -29.75 -0.29
#